data_86801e8bce4ddd4ec529a2b1cf287a1c
#
_entry.id   86801e8bce4ddd4ec529a2b1cf287a1c
#
_cell.length_a   1.000
_cell.length_b   1.000
_cell.length_c   1.000
_cell.angle_alpha   90.00
_cell.angle_beta   90.00
_cell.angle_gamma   90.00
#
_symmetry.space_group_name_H-M   'P 1'
#
loop_
_entity.id
_entity.type
_entity.pdbx_description
1 polymer ?
#
loop_
_entity_poly.entity_id
_entity_poly.type
_entity_poly.pdbx_seq_one_letter_code
_entity_poly.pdbx_strand_id
1 'polypeptide(L)'
;MYRKMYLIRRFEERAGQQYGLGKINGFCHLYIGQEAVAVGVTGALRPDDYQFYAYRDHGYPLTRDADPGMVMAELFGKATGYCKGKGGSMHIFDIEHYMMGGYGIVGGQIPLATGTAFASRYRDDGRVTVCYFGEAAANQGAFHESLNMASKWKLPVIYICENNRYGMGTAIKRVSPVAEIYKRASAYAMRGEPVDAMDVLKVHDVVKDCAEYCRAGKGPVLLEANTYRFRGHSMSDPATYRTKTELEGERKNDPIPRLRQYVVAQKIAAESDFEAIDQEVKAQVDAAVKFAEDSPEPGLEELWLDQTVAEGEQDYHPRAKVHQTETTWPKYPSGQELKVTWDLEPKEEAEAAEQQAGMK
;
A
#
# COMPACT_ATOMS: atom_id res chain seq x y z
N MET A 1 -2.97 10.74 14.28
CA MET A 1 -3.82 10.40 13.12
C MET A 1 -4.37 11.65 12.40
N TYR A 2 -5.04 12.61 13.07
CA TYR A 2 -5.59 13.80 12.45
C TYR A 2 -4.53 14.56 11.61
N ARG A 3 -3.39 14.92 12.21
CA ARG A 3 -2.29 15.64 11.55
C ARG A 3 -1.85 14.95 10.24
N LYS A 4 -1.71 13.62 10.23
CA LYS A 4 -1.29 12.86 9.05
C LYS A 4 -2.38 12.85 7.95
N MET A 5 -3.65 12.64 8.30
CA MET A 5 -4.74 12.75 7.32
C MET A 5 -4.85 14.15 6.73
N TYR A 6 -4.73 15.19 7.57
CA TYR A 6 -4.79 16.56 7.13
C TYR A 6 -3.58 16.94 6.26
N LEU A 7 -2.37 16.46 6.61
CA LEU A 7 -1.17 16.61 5.78
C LEU A 7 -1.37 16.01 4.38
N ILE A 8 -1.84 14.78 4.29
CA ILE A 8 -2.13 14.12 3.01
C ILE A 8 -3.15 14.97 2.22
N ARG A 9 -4.27 15.38 2.82
CA ARG A 9 -5.29 16.19 2.17
C ARG A 9 -4.73 17.49 1.61
N ARG A 10 -3.97 18.25 2.40
CA ARG A 10 -3.40 19.52 1.99
C ARG A 10 -2.31 19.36 0.93
N PHE A 11 -1.47 18.32 1.09
CA PHE A 11 -0.47 17.97 0.09
C PHE A 11 -1.12 17.68 -1.27
N GLU A 12 -2.13 16.84 -1.30
CA GLU A 12 -2.84 16.46 -2.52
C GLU A 12 -3.59 17.63 -3.16
N GLU A 13 -4.18 18.50 -2.37
CA GLU A 13 -4.81 19.73 -2.89
C GLU A 13 -3.77 20.64 -3.56
N ARG A 14 -2.58 20.78 -2.98
CA ARG A 14 -1.47 21.54 -3.56
C ARG A 14 -0.90 20.85 -4.80
N ALA A 15 -0.73 19.53 -4.77
CA ALA A 15 -0.32 18.75 -5.94
C ALA A 15 -1.30 18.95 -7.10
N GLY A 16 -2.62 18.91 -6.84
CA GLY A 16 -3.63 19.20 -7.84
C GLY A 16 -3.55 20.62 -8.41
N GLN A 17 -3.21 21.62 -7.60
CA GLN A 17 -2.96 22.99 -8.07
C GLN A 17 -1.71 23.07 -8.95
N GLN A 18 -0.60 22.42 -8.54
CA GLN A 18 0.65 22.42 -9.30
C GLN A 18 0.49 21.68 -10.65
N TYR A 19 -0.32 20.62 -10.68
CA TYR A 19 -0.70 19.98 -11.92
C TYR A 19 -1.44 20.95 -12.87
N GLY A 20 -2.40 21.71 -12.34
CA GLY A 20 -3.12 22.74 -13.10
C GLY A 20 -2.22 23.86 -13.65
N LEU A 21 -1.07 24.11 -13.01
CA LEU A 21 -0.04 25.06 -13.44
C LEU A 21 0.98 24.46 -14.42
N GLY A 22 0.83 23.17 -14.77
CA GLY A 22 1.74 22.47 -15.70
C GLY A 22 3.10 22.11 -15.10
N LYS A 23 3.25 22.11 -13.75
CA LYS A 23 4.50 21.75 -13.07
C LYS A 23 4.61 20.25 -12.78
N ILE A 24 3.49 19.54 -12.74
CA ILE A 24 3.42 18.09 -12.61
C ILE A 24 2.95 17.55 -13.95
N ASN A 25 3.75 16.70 -14.59
CA ASN A 25 3.49 16.12 -15.89
C ASN A 25 2.93 14.68 -15.78
N GLY A 26 2.39 14.18 -16.89
CA GLY A 26 1.85 12.82 -16.97
C GLY A 26 0.52 12.66 -16.23
N PHE A 27 0.27 11.47 -15.69
CA PHE A 27 -0.94 11.18 -14.91
C PHE A 27 -0.70 11.48 -13.43
N CYS A 28 -1.57 12.28 -12.84
CA CYS A 28 -1.54 12.60 -11.42
C CYS A 28 -2.82 12.09 -10.75
N HIS A 29 -2.64 11.18 -9.77
CA HIS A 29 -3.73 10.49 -9.09
C HIS A 29 -3.79 10.91 -7.62
N LEU A 30 -4.73 11.80 -7.28
CA LEU A 30 -4.86 12.32 -5.92
C LEU A 30 -5.55 11.31 -4.98
N TYR A 31 -5.07 11.22 -3.75
CA TYR A 31 -5.58 10.31 -2.71
C TYR A 31 -6.74 10.88 -1.90
N ILE A 32 -7.28 12.05 -2.28
CA ILE A 32 -8.30 12.80 -1.54
C ILE A 32 -9.58 11.98 -1.32
N GLY A 33 -9.95 11.82 -0.06
CA GLY A 33 -11.10 11.06 0.42
C GLY A 33 -10.75 9.70 1.02
N GLN A 34 -9.54 9.19 0.81
CA GLN A 34 -9.10 7.86 1.26
C GLN A 34 -8.05 7.93 2.39
N GLU A 35 -7.80 9.10 2.94
CA GLU A 35 -6.72 9.35 3.91
C GLU A 35 -6.79 8.46 5.15
N ALA A 36 -8.01 8.11 5.58
CA ALA A 36 -8.22 7.24 6.73
C ALA A 36 -7.67 5.82 6.51
N VAL A 37 -7.65 5.33 5.27
CA VAL A 37 -7.07 4.02 4.95
C VAL A 37 -5.57 4.05 5.24
N ALA A 38 -4.82 4.92 4.56
CA ALA A 38 -3.36 4.97 4.70
C ALA A 38 -2.92 5.24 6.15
N VAL A 39 -3.58 6.20 6.82
CA VAL A 39 -3.21 6.60 8.19
C VAL A 39 -3.62 5.55 9.23
N GLY A 40 -4.81 4.97 9.10
CA GLY A 40 -5.28 3.94 10.00
C GLY A 40 -4.44 2.67 9.92
N VAL A 41 -4.15 2.23 8.70
CA VAL A 41 -3.31 1.04 8.46
C VAL A 41 -1.90 1.25 8.99
N THR A 42 -1.21 2.32 8.56
CA THR A 42 0.17 2.56 8.99
C THR A 42 0.27 2.74 10.49
N GLY A 43 -0.74 3.37 11.14
CA GLY A 43 -0.78 3.54 12.59
C GLY A 43 -0.90 2.23 13.38
N ALA A 44 -1.39 1.15 12.74
CA ALA A 44 -1.54 -0.17 13.34
C ALA A 44 -0.35 -1.10 13.12
N LEU A 45 0.57 -0.74 12.21
CA LEU A 45 1.71 -1.54 11.82
C LEU A 45 2.96 -1.22 12.64
N ARG A 46 3.92 -2.13 12.63
CA ARG A 46 5.27 -1.86 13.11
C ARG A 46 6.04 -1.00 12.08
N PRO A 47 7.03 -0.22 12.50
CA PRO A 47 7.83 0.60 11.58
C PRO A 47 8.52 -0.21 10.47
N ASP A 48 8.85 -1.48 10.73
CA ASP A 48 9.58 -2.39 9.84
C ASP A 48 8.67 -3.34 9.03
N ASP A 49 7.34 -3.21 9.12
CA ASP A 49 6.40 -3.92 8.24
C ASP A 49 6.42 -3.32 6.84
N TYR A 50 6.34 -4.17 5.82
CA TYR A 50 6.39 -3.75 4.42
C TYR A 50 5.03 -3.27 3.92
N GLN A 51 5.03 -2.20 3.09
CA GLN A 51 3.83 -1.68 2.45
C GLN A 51 4.02 -1.52 0.95
N PHE A 52 3.13 -2.14 0.16
CA PHE A 52 3.04 -2.05 -1.30
C PHE A 52 1.72 -1.38 -1.67
N TYR A 53 1.74 -0.39 -2.52
CA TYR A 53 0.53 0.35 -2.88
C TYR A 53 0.37 0.51 -4.40
N ALA A 54 -0.82 0.88 -4.82
CA ALA A 54 -1.12 1.17 -6.23
C ALA A 54 -0.64 2.58 -6.61
N TYR A 55 -0.88 2.97 -7.83
CA TYR A 55 -0.47 4.24 -8.44
C TYR A 55 -1.03 5.52 -7.79
N ARG A 56 -1.91 5.44 -6.79
CA ARG A 56 -2.41 6.58 -6.01
C ARG A 56 -1.63 6.67 -4.70
N ASP A 57 -0.35 6.96 -4.83
CA ASP A 57 0.66 6.61 -3.82
C ASP A 57 1.22 7.77 -3.00
N HIS A 58 0.88 9.03 -3.31
CA HIS A 58 1.43 10.21 -2.62
C HIS A 58 1.20 10.19 -1.11
N GLY A 59 0.03 9.70 -0.67
CA GLY A 59 -0.36 9.71 0.74
C GLY A 59 0.41 8.72 1.61
N TYR A 60 0.85 7.59 1.06
CA TYR A 60 1.43 6.51 1.86
C TYR A 60 2.79 6.85 2.47
N PRO A 61 3.79 7.36 1.73
CA PRO A 61 5.06 7.75 2.32
C PRO A 61 4.91 8.77 3.44
N LEU A 62 3.98 9.74 3.28
CA LEU A 62 3.68 10.75 4.29
C LEU A 62 3.15 10.16 5.60
N THR A 63 2.60 8.93 5.59
CA THR A 63 2.19 8.25 6.83
C THR A 63 3.36 7.75 7.65
N ARG A 64 4.54 7.55 7.05
CA ARG A 64 5.80 7.16 7.69
C ARG A 64 6.81 8.29 7.76
N ASP A 65 6.32 9.52 7.82
CA ASP A 65 7.11 10.73 8.02
C ASP A 65 8.13 11.02 6.91
N ALA A 66 7.87 10.52 5.68
CA ALA A 66 8.61 10.93 4.49
C ALA A 66 8.57 12.46 4.33
N ASP A 67 9.66 13.04 3.86
CA ASP A 67 9.75 14.49 3.62
C ASP A 67 8.78 14.93 2.52
N PRO A 68 7.78 15.77 2.81
CA PRO A 68 6.83 16.23 1.81
C PRO A 68 7.48 17.02 0.67
N GLY A 69 8.64 17.67 0.93
CA GLY A 69 9.39 18.37 -0.10
C GLY A 69 9.95 17.40 -1.13
N MET A 70 10.55 16.30 -0.68
CA MET A 70 11.07 15.26 -1.57
C MET A 70 9.93 14.54 -2.34
N VAL A 71 8.78 14.29 -1.69
CA VAL A 71 7.60 13.74 -2.39
C VAL A 71 7.11 14.71 -3.46
N MET A 72 7.00 16.02 -3.16
CA MET A 72 6.59 17.03 -4.14
C MET A 72 7.61 17.19 -5.27
N ALA A 73 8.92 17.14 -4.95
CA ALA A 73 9.98 17.16 -5.94
C ALA A 73 9.93 15.97 -6.90
N GLU A 74 9.57 14.78 -6.41
CA GLU A 74 9.34 13.61 -7.26
C GLU A 74 8.19 13.85 -8.25
N LEU A 75 7.07 14.42 -7.78
CA LEU A 75 5.95 14.78 -8.66
C LEU A 75 6.34 15.81 -9.73
N PHE A 76 7.25 16.72 -9.40
CA PHE A 76 7.78 17.73 -10.32
C PHE A 76 8.84 17.17 -11.29
N GLY A 77 9.27 15.92 -11.11
CA GLY A 77 10.33 15.28 -11.89
C GLY A 77 11.72 15.80 -11.54
N LYS A 78 11.95 16.22 -10.29
CA LYS A 78 13.20 16.83 -9.84
C LYS A 78 14.18 15.80 -9.25
N ALA A 79 15.47 16.08 -9.39
CA ALA A 79 16.55 15.20 -8.93
C ALA A 79 16.54 14.92 -7.41
N THR A 80 15.93 15.81 -6.62
CA THR A 80 15.82 15.67 -5.16
C THR A 80 14.60 14.85 -4.73
N GLY A 81 13.80 14.32 -5.67
CA GLY A 81 12.71 13.42 -5.37
C GLY A 81 13.21 12.05 -4.89
N TYR A 82 12.32 11.29 -4.22
CA TYR A 82 12.64 9.95 -3.70
C TYR A 82 13.16 8.98 -4.75
N CYS A 83 12.71 9.12 -5.99
CA CYS A 83 13.15 8.33 -7.15
C CYS A 83 13.92 9.17 -8.17
N LYS A 84 14.54 10.27 -7.72
CA LYS A 84 15.32 11.20 -8.56
C LYS A 84 14.50 11.79 -9.72
N GLY A 85 13.19 11.95 -9.53
CA GLY A 85 12.27 12.45 -10.54
C GLY A 85 11.89 11.46 -11.65
N LYS A 86 12.30 10.18 -11.54
CA LYS A 86 12.02 9.13 -12.54
C LYS A 86 10.66 8.47 -12.34
N GLY A 87 10.15 8.46 -11.11
CA GLY A 87 8.90 7.77 -10.73
C GLY A 87 7.65 8.62 -10.97
N GLY A 88 7.75 9.93 -10.74
CA GLY A 88 6.62 10.85 -10.84
C GLY A 88 5.49 10.49 -9.87
N SER A 89 4.22 10.73 -10.30
CA SER A 89 3.05 10.57 -9.46
C SER A 89 2.66 9.11 -9.12
N MET A 90 3.25 8.10 -9.77
CA MET A 90 2.76 6.73 -9.67
C MET A 90 3.79 5.72 -9.16
N HIS A 91 5.02 6.16 -8.91
CA HIS A 91 6.12 5.26 -8.58
C HIS A 91 7.03 5.86 -7.51
N ILE A 92 6.44 6.20 -6.34
CA ILE A 92 7.18 6.74 -5.21
C ILE A 92 7.59 5.59 -4.30
N PHE A 93 8.91 5.43 -4.10
CA PHE A 93 9.51 4.40 -3.26
C PHE A 93 10.26 5.07 -2.11
N ASP A 94 10.08 4.58 -0.89
CA ASP A 94 10.85 4.97 0.29
C ASP A 94 11.25 3.71 1.04
N ILE A 95 12.28 3.04 0.52
CA ILE A 95 12.72 1.71 0.96
C ILE A 95 13.27 1.75 2.39
N GLU A 96 13.87 2.87 2.79
CA GLU A 96 14.40 3.05 4.15
C GLU A 96 13.30 2.97 5.19
N HIS A 97 12.08 3.37 4.84
CA HIS A 97 10.91 3.27 5.70
C HIS A 97 9.99 2.08 5.32
N TYR A 98 10.50 1.09 4.58
CA TYR A 98 9.73 -0.11 4.17
C TYR A 98 8.48 0.21 3.34
N MET A 99 8.50 1.35 2.64
CA MET A 99 7.48 1.77 1.69
C MET A 99 7.92 1.32 0.29
N MET A 100 7.43 0.14 -0.11
CA MET A 100 7.92 -0.63 -1.26
C MET A 100 7.33 -0.16 -2.60
N GLY A 101 6.78 1.03 -2.62
CA GLY A 101 6.44 1.80 -3.79
C GLY A 101 5.04 1.65 -4.36
N GLY A 102 4.74 2.59 -5.26
CA GLY A 102 3.55 2.64 -6.08
C GLY A 102 3.74 1.94 -7.42
N TYR A 103 2.68 1.29 -7.88
CA TYR A 103 2.70 0.49 -9.10
C TYR A 103 1.64 0.97 -10.08
N GLY A 104 2.07 1.43 -11.26
CA GLY A 104 1.18 1.85 -12.35
C GLY A 104 0.43 0.68 -12.99
N ILE A 105 1.05 -0.51 -13.03
CA ILE A 105 0.39 -1.73 -13.50
C ILE A 105 -0.64 -2.18 -12.48
N VAL A 106 -1.91 -2.13 -12.86
CA VAL A 106 -3.04 -2.48 -11.97
C VAL A 106 -2.91 -3.92 -11.46
N GLY A 107 -2.76 -4.09 -10.16
CA GLY A 107 -2.59 -5.39 -9.53
C GLY A 107 -1.16 -5.95 -9.57
N GLY A 108 -0.20 -5.27 -10.22
CA GLY A 108 1.19 -5.73 -10.32
C GLY A 108 1.92 -5.85 -8.98
N GLN A 109 1.53 -5.06 -7.99
CA GLN A 109 2.10 -5.11 -6.64
C GLN A 109 1.65 -6.34 -5.84
N ILE A 110 0.55 -6.98 -6.20
CA ILE A 110 -0.03 -8.09 -5.41
C ILE A 110 0.92 -9.28 -5.34
N PRO A 111 1.47 -9.81 -6.47
CA PRO A 111 2.44 -10.89 -6.41
C PRO A 111 3.77 -10.48 -5.75
N LEU A 112 4.19 -9.22 -5.87
CA LEU A 112 5.42 -8.73 -5.23
C LEU A 112 5.27 -8.71 -3.70
N ALA A 113 4.15 -8.22 -3.21
CA ALA A 113 3.83 -8.26 -1.78
C ALA A 113 3.73 -9.70 -1.26
N THR A 114 3.17 -10.62 -2.06
CA THR A 114 3.13 -12.05 -1.74
C THR A 114 4.54 -12.62 -1.62
N GLY A 115 5.44 -12.28 -2.55
CA GLY A 115 6.85 -12.69 -2.51
C GLY A 115 7.60 -12.13 -1.29
N THR A 116 7.32 -10.88 -0.90
CA THR A 116 7.89 -10.26 0.30
C THR A 116 7.40 -10.95 1.57
N ALA A 117 6.10 -11.25 1.66
CA ALA A 117 5.55 -12.01 2.77
C ALA A 117 6.11 -13.45 2.83
N PHE A 118 6.37 -14.08 1.68
CA PHE A 118 7.08 -15.36 1.61
C PHE A 118 8.50 -15.22 2.19
N ALA A 119 9.23 -14.17 1.83
CA ALA A 119 10.56 -13.91 2.37
C ALA A 119 10.54 -13.71 3.89
N SER A 120 9.55 -12.95 4.41
CA SER A 120 9.37 -12.77 5.87
C SER A 120 9.06 -14.09 6.56
N ARG A 121 8.17 -14.90 6.00
CA ARG A 121 7.87 -16.25 6.51
C ARG A 121 9.10 -17.16 6.48
N TYR A 122 9.84 -17.13 5.38
CA TYR A 122 11.06 -17.92 5.22
C TYR A 122 12.17 -17.54 6.20
N ARG A 123 12.30 -16.23 6.49
CA ARG A 123 13.29 -15.69 7.45
C ARG A 123 12.85 -15.78 8.90
N ASP A 124 11.58 -16.04 9.15
CA ASP A 124 10.95 -15.99 10.48
C ASP A 124 11.22 -14.65 11.21
N ASP A 125 11.18 -13.54 10.46
CA ASP A 125 11.51 -12.20 10.98
C ASP A 125 10.33 -11.52 11.68
N GLY A 126 9.15 -12.12 11.67
CA GLY A 126 7.94 -11.64 12.32
C GLY A 126 7.32 -10.40 11.68
N ARG A 127 7.77 -10.01 10.48
CA ARG A 127 7.20 -8.89 9.73
C ARG A 127 5.92 -9.28 9.02
N VAL A 128 5.05 -8.30 8.85
CA VAL A 128 3.84 -8.40 8.05
C VAL A 128 4.02 -7.55 6.79
N THR A 129 3.51 -8.04 5.68
CA THR A 129 3.44 -7.29 4.43
C THR A 129 2.00 -6.80 4.22
N VAL A 130 1.82 -5.53 3.91
CA VAL A 130 0.53 -4.97 3.50
C VAL A 130 0.56 -4.66 2.02
N CYS A 131 -0.49 -5.05 1.31
CA CYS A 131 -0.66 -4.81 -0.11
C CYS A 131 -1.98 -4.09 -0.36
N TYR A 132 -1.92 -2.82 -0.77
CA TYR A 132 -3.10 -2.06 -1.14
C TYR A 132 -3.38 -2.18 -2.64
N PHE A 133 -4.64 -2.29 -3.01
CA PHE A 133 -5.10 -2.30 -4.39
C PHE A 133 -6.56 -1.87 -4.48
N GLY A 134 -6.97 -1.31 -5.62
CA GLY A 134 -8.36 -0.94 -5.86
C GLY A 134 -9.24 -2.16 -6.18
N GLU A 135 -10.55 -2.02 -6.03
CA GLU A 135 -11.52 -3.09 -6.26
C GLU A 135 -11.49 -3.64 -7.70
N ALA A 136 -11.12 -2.84 -8.68
CA ALA A 136 -10.98 -3.30 -10.07
C ALA A 136 -9.79 -4.25 -10.24
N ALA A 137 -8.72 -4.10 -9.46
CA ALA A 137 -7.56 -4.97 -9.49
C ALA A 137 -7.89 -6.41 -9.03
N ALA A 138 -8.92 -6.59 -8.23
CA ALA A 138 -9.37 -7.90 -7.77
C ALA A 138 -9.89 -8.82 -8.91
N ASN A 139 -10.01 -8.30 -10.14
CA ASN A 139 -10.37 -9.08 -11.33
C ASN A 139 -9.14 -9.53 -12.16
N GLN A 140 -7.92 -9.15 -11.76
CA GLN A 140 -6.69 -9.62 -12.39
C GLN A 140 -6.37 -11.06 -11.98
N GLY A 141 -5.80 -11.85 -12.91
CA GLY A 141 -5.34 -13.21 -12.62
C GLY A 141 -4.35 -13.26 -11.46
N ALA A 142 -3.41 -12.31 -11.42
CA ALA A 142 -2.41 -12.19 -10.36
C ALA A 142 -3.00 -12.06 -8.95
N PHE A 143 -4.19 -11.47 -8.79
CA PHE A 143 -4.91 -11.45 -7.51
C PHE A 143 -5.24 -12.89 -7.05
N HIS A 144 -5.86 -13.67 -7.93
CA HIS A 144 -6.30 -15.03 -7.61
C HIS A 144 -5.12 -15.97 -7.33
N GLU A 145 -4.07 -15.88 -8.12
CA GLU A 145 -2.84 -16.67 -7.97
C GLU A 145 -2.15 -16.34 -6.64
N SER A 146 -2.01 -15.06 -6.32
CA SER A 146 -1.37 -14.59 -5.09
C SER A 146 -2.12 -15.00 -3.84
N LEU A 147 -3.45 -14.88 -3.82
CA LEU A 147 -4.26 -15.27 -2.67
C LEU A 147 -4.19 -16.79 -2.44
N ASN A 148 -4.19 -17.58 -3.51
CA ASN A 148 -4.04 -19.03 -3.42
C ASN A 148 -2.68 -19.41 -2.80
N MET A 149 -1.57 -18.83 -3.30
CA MET A 149 -0.24 -19.09 -2.77
C MET A 149 -0.11 -18.64 -1.30
N ALA A 150 -0.57 -17.41 -1.01
CA ALA A 150 -0.49 -16.86 0.33
C ALA A 150 -1.26 -17.69 1.36
N SER A 151 -2.45 -18.18 1.00
CA SER A 151 -3.25 -19.03 1.86
C SER A 151 -2.61 -20.40 2.06
N LYS A 152 -2.18 -21.07 0.97
CA LYS A 152 -1.54 -22.40 1.04
C LYS A 152 -0.30 -22.38 1.95
N TRP A 153 0.47 -21.30 1.91
CA TRP A 153 1.71 -21.18 2.69
C TRP A 153 1.55 -20.39 3.99
N LYS A 154 0.31 -19.99 4.34
CA LYS A 154 0.01 -19.19 5.54
C LYS A 154 0.91 -17.96 5.67
N LEU A 155 1.08 -17.22 4.57
CA LEU A 155 1.96 -16.07 4.52
C LEU A 155 1.43 -14.91 5.37
N PRO A 156 2.31 -14.13 6.05
CA PRO A 156 1.93 -12.98 6.86
C PRO A 156 1.65 -11.75 5.96
N VAL A 157 0.57 -11.79 5.20
CA VAL A 157 0.16 -10.69 4.31
C VAL A 157 -1.27 -10.26 4.54
N ILE A 158 -1.49 -8.94 4.58
CA ILE A 158 -2.81 -8.30 4.59
C ILE A 158 -3.03 -7.67 3.22
N TYR A 159 -3.97 -8.22 2.47
CA TYR A 159 -4.44 -7.68 1.21
C TYR A 159 -5.57 -6.69 1.48
N ILE A 160 -5.34 -5.41 1.24
CA ILE A 160 -6.30 -4.33 1.47
C ILE A 160 -6.89 -3.88 0.15
N CYS A 161 -8.14 -4.21 -0.08
CA CYS A 161 -8.92 -3.70 -1.20
C CYS A 161 -9.49 -2.33 -0.84
N GLU A 162 -8.95 -1.26 -1.40
CA GLU A 162 -9.51 0.09 -1.30
C GLU A 162 -10.73 0.21 -2.22
N ASN A 163 -11.86 -0.24 -1.75
CA ASN A 163 -13.10 -0.18 -2.53
C ASN A 163 -13.67 1.24 -2.51
N ASN A 164 -13.26 2.05 -3.49
CA ASN A 164 -13.78 3.39 -3.71
C ASN A 164 -14.94 3.42 -4.72
N ARG A 165 -15.49 2.25 -5.06
CA ARG A 165 -16.65 1.96 -5.92
C ARG A 165 -16.45 2.09 -7.42
N TYR A 166 -15.35 2.71 -7.88
CA TYR A 166 -15.15 3.01 -9.29
C TYR A 166 -13.73 2.65 -9.76
N GLY A 167 -13.60 1.59 -10.53
CA GLY A 167 -12.40 1.31 -11.33
C GLY A 167 -12.36 2.26 -12.52
N MET A 168 -11.58 3.33 -12.44
CA MET A 168 -11.62 4.46 -13.36
C MET A 168 -13.02 5.11 -13.35
N GLY A 169 -13.83 4.95 -14.39
CA GLY A 169 -15.23 5.37 -14.48
C GLY A 169 -16.25 4.23 -14.40
N THR A 170 -15.79 2.99 -14.17
CA THR A 170 -16.66 1.81 -14.16
C THR A 170 -17.01 1.41 -12.73
N ALA A 171 -18.30 1.45 -12.39
CA ALA A 171 -18.77 1.02 -11.07
C ALA A 171 -18.59 -0.49 -10.90
N ILE A 172 -18.09 -0.93 -9.73
CA ILE A 172 -17.84 -2.36 -9.41
C ILE A 172 -19.08 -3.24 -9.65
N LYS A 173 -20.26 -2.74 -9.32
CA LYS A 173 -21.53 -3.46 -9.50
C LYS A 173 -21.86 -3.83 -10.96
N ARG A 174 -21.23 -3.17 -11.92
CA ARG A 174 -21.43 -3.43 -13.36
C ARG A 174 -20.56 -4.57 -13.88
N VAL A 175 -19.46 -4.89 -13.22
CA VAL A 175 -18.42 -5.79 -13.74
C VAL A 175 -18.08 -6.94 -12.81
N SER A 176 -18.56 -6.90 -11.57
CA SER A 176 -18.31 -7.97 -10.60
C SER A 176 -19.64 -8.57 -10.12
N PRO A 177 -19.87 -9.89 -10.30
CA PRO A 177 -21.03 -10.56 -9.75
C PRO A 177 -21.01 -10.60 -8.21
N VAL A 178 -19.80 -10.59 -7.61
CA VAL A 178 -19.58 -10.43 -6.17
C VAL A 178 -18.95 -9.09 -5.95
N ALA A 179 -19.77 -8.09 -5.65
CA ALA A 179 -19.32 -6.70 -5.46
C ALA A 179 -18.59 -6.48 -4.13
N GLU A 180 -18.87 -7.32 -3.13
CA GLU A 180 -18.21 -7.33 -1.83
C GLU A 180 -16.94 -8.19 -1.93
N ILE A 181 -15.82 -7.53 -2.17
CA ILE A 181 -14.54 -8.19 -2.51
C ILE A 181 -14.04 -9.10 -1.39
N TYR A 182 -14.25 -8.73 -0.12
CA TYR A 182 -13.82 -9.56 1.01
C TYR A 182 -14.43 -10.98 1.00
N LYS A 183 -15.60 -11.16 0.41
CA LYS A 183 -16.26 -12.49 0.30
C LYS A 183 -15.45 -13.46 -0.57
N ARG A 184 -14.61 -12.97 -1.48
CA ARG A 184 -13.74 -13.81 -2.31
C ARG A 184 -12.70 -14.57 -1.50
N ALA A 185 -12.38 -14.12 -0.28
CA ALA A 185 -11.46 -14.79 0.63
C ALA A 185 -11.87 -16.25 0.91
N SER A 186 -13.18 -16.54 0.94
CA SER A 186 -13.70 -17.89 1.19
C SER A 186 -13.25 -18.91 0.14
N ALA A 187 -13.00 -18.49 -1.11
CA ALA A 187 -12.50 -19.36 -2.17
C ALA A 187 -11.07 -19.88 -1.91
N TYR A 188 -10.35 -19.24 -1.00
CA TYR A 188 -8.96 -19.57 -0.63
C TYR A 188 -8.83 -19.99 0.83
N ALA A 189 -9.92 -20.27 1.53
CA ALA A 189 -9.96 -20.59 2.96
C ALA A 189 -9.22 -19.52 3.82
N MET A 190 -9.30 -18.24 3.42
CA MET A 190 -8.70 -17.11 4.13
C MET A 190 -9.72 -16.37 4.97
N ARG A 191 -9.23 -15.67 5.99
CA ARG A 191 -10.01 -14.64 6.67
C ARG A 191 -10.32 -13.49 5.70
N GLY A 192 -11.61 -13.09 5.62
CA GLY A 192 -12.05 -11.94 4.83
C GLY A 192 -13.08 -11.13 5.59
N GLU A 193 -12.92 -9.80 5.62
CA GLU A 193 -13.83 -8.89 6.31
C GLU A 193 -13.86 -7.49 5.72
N PRO A 194 -14.96 -6.75 5.86
CA PRO A 194 -15.05 -5.36 5.47
C PRO A 194 -14.74 -4.43 6.64
N VAL A 195 -14.31 -3.21 6.34
CA VAL A 195 -14.19 -2.11 7.29
C VAL A 195 -14.76 -0.82 6.72
N ASP A 196 -15.43 0.01 7.54
CA ASP A 196 -15.78 1.40 7.24
C ASP A 196 -14.49 2.24 7.22
N ALA A 197 -13.91 2.40 6.04
CA ALA A 197 -12.63 3.07 5.89
C ALA A 197 -12.76 4.61 5.72
N MET A 198 -13.93 5.15 6.02
CA MET A 198 -14.13 6.57 6.32
C MET A 198 -13.99 6.86 7.83
N ASP A 199 -13.62 5.86 8.64
CA ASP A 199 -13.33 5.95 10.06
C ASP A 199 -11.92 5.43 10.35
N VAL A 200 -10.98 6.35 10.60
CA VAL A 200 -9.58 6.01 10.81
C VAL A 200 -9.34 5.14 12.04
N LEU A 201 -10.17 5.26 13.07
CA LEU A 201 -10.04 4.46 14.30
C LEU A 201 -10.46 3.01 14.04
N LYS A 202 -11.57 2.81 13.30
CA LYS A 202 -11.99 1.46 12.89
C LYS A 202 -10.96 0.78 11.99
N VAL A 203 -10.39 1.52 11.02
CA VAL A 203 -9.31 0.99 10.19
C VAL A 203 -8.13 0.54 11.04
N HIS A 204 -7.69 1.40 11.97
CA HIS A 204 -6.58 1.09 12.87
C HIS A 204 -6.84 -0.20 13.66
N ASP A 205 -8.00 -0.30 14.31
CA ASP A 205 -8.29 -1.42 15.21
C ASP A 205 -8.40 -2.75 14.44
N VAL A 206 -9.08 -2.75 13.29
CA VAL A 206 -9.22 -3.95 12.44
C VAL A 206 -7.86 -4.37 11.89
N VAL A 207 -7.04 -3.43 11.41
CA VAL A 207 -5.71 -3.77 10.86
C VAL A 207 -4.77 -4.26 11.93
N LYS A 208 -4.84 -3.72 13.14
CA LYS A 208 -4.07 -4.22 14.28
C LYS A 208 -4.39 -5.68 14.56
N ASP A 209 -5.67 -6.05 14.63
CA ASP A 209 -6.10 -7.44 14.81
C ASP A 209 -5.67 -8.33 13.63
N CYS A 210 -5.78 -7.85 12.39
CA CYS A 210 -5.28 -8.57 11.21
C CYS A 210 -3.77 -8.80 11.27
N ALA A 211 -2.99 -7.80 11.69
CA ALA A 211 -1.54 -7.93 11.81
C ALA A 211 -1.14 -8.94 12.90
N GLU A 212 -1.82 -8.92 14.03
CA GLU A 212 -1.63 -9.91 15.09
C GLU A 212 -2.00 -11.32 14.62
N TYR A 213 -3.09 -11.47 13.86
CA TYR A 213 -3.50 -12.73 13.25
C TYR A 213 -2.43 -13.28 12.29
N CYS A 214 -1.88 -12.43 11.41
CA CYS A 214 -0.82 -12.82 10.47
C CYS A 214 0.47 -13.20 11.22
N ARG A 215 0.89 -12.42 12.22
CA ARG A 215 2.09 -12.70 13.04
C ARG A 215 1.98 -14.00 13.83
N ALA A 216 0.76 -14.36 14.24
CA ALA A 216 0.49 -15.63 14.89
C ALA A 216 0.56 -16.85 13.94
N GLY A 217 0.95 -16.65 12.67
CA GLY A 217 1.05 -17.72 11.67
C GLY A 217 -0.28 -18.29 11.19
N LYS A 218 -1.39 -17.60 11.47
CA LYS A 218 -2.74 -18.07 11.10
C LYS A 218 -3.04 -17.91 9.61
N GLY A 219 -2.22 -17.15 8.87
CA GLY A 219 -2.30 -16.97 7.42
C GLY A 219 -2.66 -15.55 7.00
N PRO A 220 -2.94 -15.35 5.70
CA PRO A 220 -3.24 -14.05 5.14
C PRO A 220 -4.67 -13.57 5.48
N VAL A 221 -4.91 -12.27 5.28
CA VAL A 221 -6.22 -11.65 5.42
C VAL A 221 -6.56 -10.86 4.16
N LEU A 222 -7.81 -10.92 3.70
CA LEU A 222 -8.38 -10.03 2.69
C LEU A 222 -9.31 -9.03 3.37
N LEU A 223 -8.84 -7.79 3.53
CA LEU A 223 -9.62 -6.70 4.12
C LEU A 223 -10.20 -5.82 3.01
N GLU A 224 -11.50 -5.59 3.03
CA GLU A 224 -12.16 -4.63 2.14
C GLU A 224 -12.38 -3.31 2.86
N ALA A 225 -11.58 -2.31 2.52
CA ALA A 225 -11.67 -0.95 3.02
C ALA A 225 -12.70 -0.16 2.21
N ASN A 226 -13.93 -0.05 2.72
CA ASN A 226 -14.99 0.72 2.09
C ASN A 226 -14.72 2.21 2.24
N THR A 227 -14.28 2.84 1.16
CA THR A 227 -13.85 4.23 1.11
C THR A 227 -14.49 4.96 -0.08
N TYR A 228 -14.16 6.25 -0.28
CA TYR A 228 -14.66 7.00 -1.41
C TYR A 228 -13.64 8.03 -1.92
N ARG A 229 -13.44 8.08 -3.23
CA ARG A 229 -12.57 9.05 -3.88
C ARG A 229 -13.32 10.35 -4.18
N PHE A 230 -12.92 11.48 -3.55
CA PHE A 230 -13.63 12.76 -3.73
C PHE A 230 -13.26 13.50 -5.02
N ARG A 231 -12.19 13.10 -5.71
CA ARG A 231 -11.77 13.66 -7.00
C ARG A 231 -12.04 12.66 -8.12
N GLY A 232 -11.79 13.05 -9.37
CA GLY A 232 -11.78 12.14 -10.51
C GLY A 232 -10.75 11.02 -10.34
N HIS A 233 -10.70 10.11 -11.29
CA HIS A 233 -9.72 9.02 -11.28
C HIS A 233 -8.28 9.57 -11.29
N SER A 234 -8.01 10.51 -12.19
CA SER A 234 -6.80 11.33 -12.25
C SER A 234 -7.18 12.80 -12.38
N MET A 235 -6.20 13.68 -12.40
CA MET A 235 -6.44 15.11 -12.57
C MET A 235 -7.07 15.47 -13.91
N SER A 236 -6.86 14.67 -14.95
CA SER A 236 -7.46 14.84 -16.26
C SER A 236 -8.89 14.28 -16.37
N ASP A 237 -9.38 13.55 -15.34
CA ASP A 237 -10.71 12.92 -15.36
C ASP A 237 -11.79 13.90 -14.89
N PRO A 238 -12.77 14.26 -15.75
CA PRO A 238 -13.87 15.17 -15.38
C PRO A 238 -14.92 14.52 -14.46
N ALA A 239 -14.82 13.23 -14.16
CA ALA A 239 -15.69 12.46 -13.26
C ALA A 239 -17.19 12.49 -13.63
N THR A 240 -17.53 12.48 -14.92
CA THR A 240 -18.91 12.55 -15.43
C THR A 240 -19.73 11.28 -15.20
N TYR A 241 -19.10 10.18 -14.78
CA TYR A 241 -19.73 8.88 -14.51
C TYR A 241 -20.48 8.80 -13.18
N ARG A 242 -20.40 9.83 -12.34
CA ARG A 242 -21.11 9.93 -11.05
C ARG A 242 -21.79 11.28 -10.89
N THR A 243 -22.86 11.33 -10.10
CA THR A 243 -23.63 12.56 -9.90
C THR A 243 -22.98 13.45 -8.82
N LYS A 244 -23.26 14.75 -8.90
CA LYS A 244 -22.87 15.70 -7.84
C LYS A 244 -23.52 15.35 -6.50
N THR A 245 -24.80 14.93 -6.52
CA THR A 245 -25.54 14.53 -5.32
C THR A 245 -24.89 13.33 -4.62
N GLU A 246 -24.43 12.32 -5.39
CA GLU A 246 -23.68 11.20 -4.83
C GLU A 246 -22.40 11.68 -4.13
N LEU A 247 -21.60 12.50 -4.81
CA LEU A 247 -20.36 13.03 -4.25
C LEU A 247 -20.59 13.87 -2.99
N GLU A 248 -21.61 14.73 -2.98
CA GLU A 248 -21.97 15.54 -1.81
C GLU A 248 -22.47 14.67 -0.65
N GLY A 249 -23.20 13.60 -0.94
CA GLY A 249 -23.62 12.62 0.05
C GLY A 249 -22.42 11.94 0.72
N GLU A 250 -21.45 11.48 -0.07
CA GLU A 250 -20.25 10.82 0.45
C GLU A 250 -19.32 11.76 1.22
N ARG A 251 -19.23 13.03 0.82
CA ARG A 251 -18.46 14.06 1.55
C ARG A 251 -18.94 14.31 2.97
N LYS A 252 -20.19 13.99 3.30
CA LYS A 252 -20.68 14.08 4.69
C LYS A 252 -19.97 13.10 5.62
N ASN A 253 -19.37 12.06 5.06
CA ASN A 253 -18.60 11.06 5.78
C ASN A 253 -17.09 11.31 5.72
N ASP A 254 -16.64 12.53 5.39
CA ASP A 254 -15.20 12.86 5.29
C ASP A 254 -14.47 12.48 6.58
N PRO A 255 -13.41 11.64 6.50
CA PRO A 255 -12.73 11.10 7.67
C PRO A 255 -12.06 12.17 8.54
N ILE A 256 -11.64 13.29 7.95
CA ILE A 256 -10.91 14.34 8.67
C ILE A 256 -11.83 15.09 9.64
N PRO A 257 -12.94 15.73 9.21
CA PRO A 257 -13.86 16.35 10.15
C PRO A 257 -14.53 15.34 11.08
N ARG A 258 -14.75 14.09 10.64
CA ARG A 258 -15.31 13.03 11.47
C ARG A 258 -14.42 12.75 12.69
N LEU A 259 -13.10 12.58 12.50
CA LEU A 259 -12.18 12.39 13.62
C LEU A 259 -12.10 13.62 14.51
N ARG A 260 -12.02 14.84 13.93
CA ARG A 260 -11.99 16.10 14.69
C ARG A 260 -13.21 16.23 15.60
N GLN A 261 -14.41 16.03 15.05
CA GLN A 261 -15.66 16.07 15.84
C GLN A 261 -15.69 15.04 16.97
N TYR A 262 -15.23 13.81 16.70
CA TYR A 262 -15.14 12.77 17.70
C TYR A 262 -14.21 13.17 18.86
N VAL A 263 -13.00 13.62 18.55
CA VAL A 263 -11.98 13.98 19.55
C VAL A 263 -12.44 15.16 20.42
N VAL A 264 -13.05 16.17 19.82
CA VAL A 264 -13.61 17.33 20.55
C VAL A 264 -14.80 16.90 21.43
N ALA A 265 -15.72 16.10 20.90
CA ALA A 265 -16.86 15.59 21.65
C ALA A 265 -16.46 14.74 22.85
N GLN A 266 -15.37 13.97 22.73
CA GLN A 266 -14.79 13.17 23.81
C GLN A 266 -13.88 13.99 24.75
N LYS A 267 -13.72 15.30 24.51
CA LYS A 267 -12.85 16.21 25.29
C LYS A 267 -11.38 15.73 25.37
N ILE A 268 -10.90 15.05 24.34
CA ILE A 268 -9.51 14.58 24.26
C ILE A 268 -8.59 15.76 23.87
N ALA A 269 -9.06 16.65 22.98
CA ALA A 269 -8.38 17.89 22.58
C ALA A 269 -9.42 18.99 22.32
N ALA A 270 -8.96 20.24 22.36
CA ALA A 270 -9.78 21.41 22.05
C ALA A 270 -9.75 21.75 20.55
N GLU A 271 -10.69 22.56 20.10
CA GLU A 271 -10.75 23.02 18.72
C GLU A 271 -9.49 23.81 18.32
N SER A 272 -8.95 24.60 19.25
CA SER A 272 -7.70 25.36 19.07
C SER A 272 -6.48 24.49 18.76
N ASP A 273 -6.44 23.24 19.26
CA ASP A 273 -5.33 22.32 19.00
C ASP A 273 -5.34 21.88 17.53
N PHE A 274 -6.53 21.69 16.95
CA PHE A 274 -6.69 21.38 15.53
C PHE A 274 -6.33 22.58 14.66
N GLU A 275 -6.72 23.79 15.05
CA GLU A 275 -6.36 25.01 14.32
C GLU A 275 -4.84 25.21 14.26
N ALA A 276 -4.14 24.95 15.36
CA ALA A 276 -2.67 24.97 15.40
C ALA A 276 -2.06 23.95 14.43
N ILE A 277 -2.53 22.70 14.46
CA ILE A 277 -2.09 21.64 13.52
C ILE A 277 -2.36 22.06 12.07
N ASP A 278 -3.54 22.64 11.79
CA ASP A 278 -3.92 23.06 10.45
C ASP A 278 -2.97 24.14 9.90
N GLN A 279 -2.54 25.09 10.73
CA GLN A 279 -1.58 26.12 10.34
C GLN A 279 -0.17 25.55 10.10
N GLU A 280 0.30 24.69 10.99
CA GLU A 280 1.60 24.01 10.82
C GLU A 280 1.65 23.20 9.53
N VAL A 281 0.64 22.37 9.28
CA VAL A 281 0.56 21.52 8.09
C VAL A 281 0.49 22.37 6.81
N LYS A 282 -0.26 23.46 6.84
CA LYS A 282 -0.31 24.38 5.70
C LYS A 282 1.06 24.97 5.39
N ALA A 283 1.78 25.43 6.39
CA ALA A 283 3.15 25.96 6.23
C ALA A 283 4.10 24.88 5.73
N GLN A 284 3.99 23.65 6.24
CA GLN A 284 4.80 22.51 5.81
C GLN A 284 4.58 22.18 4.33
N VAL A 285 3.33 22.17 3.87
CA VAL A 285 3.00 21.86 2.47
C VAL A 285 3.41 23.02 1.54
N ASP A 286 3.27 24.27 1.97
CA ASP A 286 3.76 25.41 1.18
C ASP A 286 5.29 25.40 1.04
N ALA A 287 6.01 25.02 2.10
CA ALA A 287 7.46 24.81 2.06
C ALA A 287 7.85 23.65 1.13
N ALA A 288 7.07 22.56 1.10
CA ALA A 288 7.28 21.42 0.20
C ALA A 288 7.18 21.82 -1.28
N VAL A 289 6.20 22.64 -1.64
CA VAL A 289 6.09 23.18 -3.00
C VAL A 289 7.30 24.04 -3.36
N LYS A 290 7.70 24.94 -2.45
CA LYS A 290 8.86 25.77 -2.66
C LYS A 290 10.16 24.95 -2.82
N PHE A 291 10.34 23.91 -2.00
CA PHE A 291 11.48 22.99 -2.12
C PHE A 291 11.53 22.34 -3.50
N ALA A 292 10.39 21.85 -4.00
CA ALA A 292 10.29 21.26 -5.33
C ALA A 292 10.57 22.26 -6.46
N GLU A 293 10.12 23.52 -6.31
CA GLU A 293 10.42 24.61 -7.27
C GLU A 293 11.90 24.96 -7.33
N ASP A 294 12.56 25.01 -6.18
CA ASP A 294 13.97 25.36 -6.05
C ASP A 294 14.91 24.18 -6.39
N SER A 295 14.37 22.97 -6.53
CA SER A 295 15.14 21.74 -6.80
C SER A 295 15.63 21.67 -8.24
N PRO A 296 16.85 21.12 -8.47
CA PRO A 296 17.42 20.99 -9.82
C PRO A 296 16.71 19.90 -10.64
N GLU A 297 16.76 20.05 -11.95
CA GLU A 297 16.40 18.98 -12.88
C GLU A 297 17.41 17.82 -12.77
N PRO A 298 17.00 16.57 -13.05
CA PRO A 298 17.91 15.45 -13.19
C PRO A 298 18.93 15.70 -14.29
N GLY A 299 20.19 15.29 -14.08
CA GLY A 299 21.22 15.34 -15.12
C GLY A 299 20.91 14.36 -16.25
N LEU A 300 21.47 14.58 -17.43
CA LEU A 300 21.26 13.69 -18.59
C LEU A 300 21.80 12.27 -18.37
N GLU A 301 22.80 12.13 -17.50
CA GLU A 301 23.35 10.84 -17.07
C GLU A 301 22.31 9.96 -16.39
N GLU A 302 21.35 10.54 -15.67
CA GLU A 302 20.28 9.80 -14.99
C GLU A 302 19.37 9.02 -15.95
N LEU A 303 19.39 9.37 -17.24
CA LEU A 303 18.66 8.64 -18.29
C LEU A 303 19.15 7.19 -18.42
N TRP A 304 20.43 6.96 -18.17
CA TRP A 304 21.10 5.67 -18.36
C TRP A 304 21.32 4.89 -17.05
N LEU A 305 21.24 5.60 -15.92
CA LEU A 305 21.41 4.97 -14.60
C LEU A 305 20.16 4.16 -14.23
N ASP A 306 20.37 3.09 -13.47
CA ASP A 306 19.31 2.21 -12.95
C ASP A 306 18.50 1.46 -14.04
N GLN A 307 18.97 1.46 -15.31
CA GLN A 307 18.34 0.73 -16.41
C GLN A 307 18.80 -0.74 -16.46
N THR A 308 20.08 -0.96 -16.19
CA THR A 308 20.71 -2.28 -16.14
C THR A 308 21.72 -2.29 -15.01
N VAL A 309 22.10 -3.49 -14.57
CA VAL A 309 23.23 -3.65 -13.65
C VAL A 309 24.52 -3.23 -14.37
N ALA A 310 25.31 -2.32 -13.78
CA ALA A 310 26.54 -1.87 -14.37
C ALA A 310 27.54 -3.03 -14.54
N GLU A 311 28.36 -2.98 -15.61
CA GLU A 311 29.45 -3.94 -15.82
C GLU A 311 30.40 -3.89 -14.60
N GLY A 312 30.61 -5.05 -13.96
CA GLY A 312 31.38 -5.14 -12.70
C GLY A 312 30.52 -5.11 -11.41
N GLU A 313 29.29 -4.62 -11.45
CA GLU A 313 28.34 -4.72 -10.33
C GLU A 313 27.49 -5.99 -10.39
N GLN A 314 27.63 -6.79 -11.44
CA GLN A 314 26.91 -8.08 -11.58
C GLN A 314 27.17 -9.03 -10.40
N ASP A 315 28.32 -8.87 -9.73
CA ASP A 315 28.66 -9.60 -8.49
C ASP A 315 27.98 -9.04 -7.23
N TYR A 316 27.35 -7.87 -7.32
CA TYR A 316 26.74 -7.23 -6.15
C TYR A 316 25.29 -7.68 -5.90
N HIS A 317 24.69 -8.45 -6.81
CA HIS A 317 23.40 -9.04 -6.50
C HIS A 317 23.61 -10.11 -5.42
N PRO A 318 23.03 -9.97 -4.21
CA PRO A 318 23.22 -10.95 -3.14
C PRO A 318 22.91 -12.39 -3.58
N ARG A 319 22.05 -12.56 -4.60
CA ARG A 319 21.73 -13.85 -5.21
C ARG A 319 22.78 -14.37 -6.17
N ALA A 320 23.52 -13.50 -6.89
CA ALA A 320 24.60 -13.96 -7.78
C ALA A 320 25.74 -14.57 -6.99
N LYS A 321 26.10 -14.02 -5.83
CA LYS A 321 27.09 -14.61 -4.92
C LYS A 321 26.62 -15.91 -4.26
N VAL A 322 25.34 -16.06 -4.01
CA VAL A 322 24.75 -17.28 -3.44
C VAL A 322 24.80 -18.46 -4.44
N HIS A 323 24.78 -18.19 -5.76
CA HIS A 323 24.90 -19.21 -6.79
C HIS A 323 26.35 -19.57 -7.14
N GLN A 324 27.34 -18.75 -6.78
CA GLN A 324 28.75 -18.97 -7.09
C GLN A 324 29.55 -19.60 -5.94
N THR A 325 29.05 -19.52 -4.71
CA THR A 325 29.67 -20.22 -3.56
C THR A 325 28.83 -21.44 -3.21
N GLU A 326 29.49 -22.60 -3.25
CA GLU A 326 28.93 -23.87 -2.81
C GLU A 326 27.98 -23.69 -1.61
N THR A 327 26.69 -23.90 -1.84
CA THR A 327 25.63 -24.36 -0.94
C THR A 327 25.76 -24.11 0.57
N THR A 328 26.23 -22.97 1.00
CA THR A 328 25.98 -22.51 2.37
C THR A 328 25.06 -21.32 2.31
N TRP A 329 23.76 -21.56 2.54
CA TRP A 329 22.79 -20.50 2.81
C TRP A 329 23.37 -19.58 3.90
N PRO A 330 23.23 -18.25 3.77
CA PRO A 330 23.72 -17.35 4.80
C PRO A 330 23.15 -17.77 6.14
N LYS A 331 24.02 -18.06 7.10
CA LYS A 331 23.59 -18.29 8.47
C LYS A 331 22.95 -17.00 8.95
N TYR A 332 21.67 -17.06 9.33
CA TYR A 332 21.01 -15.93 9.95
C TYR A 332 21.76 -15.50 11.20
N PRO A 333 21.64 -14.23 11.61
CA PRO A 333 22.27 -13.71 12.83
C PRO A 333 21.97 -14.53 14.10
N SER A 334 20.88 -15.30 14.08
CA SER A 334 20.48 -16.19 15.19
C SER A 334 21.21 -17.54 15.22
N GLY A 335 21.98 -17.91 14.19
CA GLY A 335 22.67 -19.22 14.12
C GLY A 335 21.72 -20.42 13.96
N GLN A 336 20.43 -20.21 13.75
CA GLN A 336 19.47 -21.29 13.55
C GLN A 336 19.41 -21.71 12.09
N GLU A 337 19.52 -23.03 11.83
CA GLU A 337 19.14 -23.59 10.55
C GLU A 337 17.63 -23.44 10.37
N LEU A 338 17.22 -22.80 9.27
CA LEU A 338 15.81 -22.70 8.92
C LEU A 338 15.32 -24.10 8.51
N LYS A 339 14.70 -24.81 9.43
CA LYS A 339 13.85 -25.95 9.07
C LYS A 339 12.53 -25.40 8.56
N VAL A 340 12.43 -25.21 7.24
CA VAL A 340 11.13 -25.06 6.59
C VAL A 340 10.45 -26.41 6.67
N THR A 341 9.70 -26.64 7.73
CA THR A 341 8.71 -27.71 7.71
C THR A 341 7.58 -27.21 6.82
N TRP A 342 7.63 -27.59 5.57
CA TRP A 342 6.41 -27.63 4.79
C TRP A 342 5.50 -28.58 5.55
N ASP A 343 4.28 -28.14 5.93
CA ASP A 343 3.21 -29.07 6.30
C ASP A 343 2.82 -29.81 5.00
N LEU A 344 3.70 -30.69 4.57
CA LEU A 344 3.32 -31.84 3.76
C LEU A 344 2.44 -32.67 4.70
N GLU A 345 1.31 -33.11 4.21
CA GLU A 345 0.36 -33.98 4.92
C GLU A 345 1.08 -34.93 5.85
N PRO A 346 0.57 -35.17 7.06
CA PRO A 346 1.21 -36.05 7.99
C PRO A 346 1.60 -37.37 7.27
N LYS A 347 2.81 -37.80 7.44
CA LYS A 347 3.31 -39.03 6.79
C LYS A 347 2.37 -40.22 6.96
N GLU A 348 1.59 -40.23 8.03
CA GLU A 348 0.58 -41.23 8.33
C GLU A 348 -0.58 -41.27 7.32
N GLU A 349 -1.00 -40.11 6.71
CA GLU A 349 -2.02 -40.12 5.67
C GLU A 349 -1.48 -40.53 4.30
N ALA A 350 -0.23 -40.22 4.00
CA ALA A 350 0.42 -40.68 2.77
C ALA A 350 0.68 -42.18 2.79
N GLU A 351 1.13 -42.77 3.91
CA GLU A 351 1.30 -44.20 4.07
C GLU A 351 -0.01 -44.98 4.07
N ALA A 352 -1.09 -44.41 4.62
CA ALA A 352 -2.42 -45.01 4.55
C ALA A 352 -3.01 -45.02 3.13
N ALA A 353 -2.75 -43.95 2.35
CA ALA A 353 -3.18 -43.88 0.95
C ALA A 353 -2.43 -44.84 0.05
N GLU A 354 -1.13 -45.05 0.26
CA GLU A 354 -0.35 -46.06 -0.47
C GLU A 354 -0.75 -47.50 -0.12
N GLN A 355 -1.07 -47.80 1.14
CA GLN A 355 -1.58 -49.09 1.54
C GLN A 355 -2.97 -49.41 0.96
N GLN A 356 -3.82 -48.41 0.79
CA GLN A 356 -5.14 -48.60 0.15
C GLN A 356 -5.04 -48.71 -1.39
N ALA A 357 -4.05 -48.13 -2.02
CA ALA A 357 -3.81 -48.26 -3.46
C ALA A 357 -3.16 -49.56 -3.87
N GLY A 358 -2.44 -50.22 -2.97
CA GLY A 358 -1.82 -51.53 -3.21
C GLY A 358 -2.74 -52.75 -2.97
N MET A 359 -3.99 -52.50 -2.58
CA MET A 359 -4.98 -53.57 -2.31
C MET A 359 -6.08 -53.70 -3.38
N LYS A 360 -5.86 -53.19 -4.61
CA LYS A 360 -6.75 -53.38 -5.75
C LYS A 360 -6.07 -54.14 -6.89
#